data_19f5490955dcbbafca1e0a264f030db2
#
_entry.id   19f5490955dcbbafca1e0a264f030db2
#
_cell.length_a   1.000
_cell.length_b   1.000
_cell.length_c   1.000
_cell.angle_alpha   90.00
_cell.angle_beta   90.00
_cell.angle_gamma   90.00
#
_symmetry.space_group_name_H-M   'P 1'
#
loop_
_entity.id
_entity.type
_entity.pdbx_description
1 polymer ?
#
loop_
_entity_poly.entity_id
_entity_poly.type
_entity_poly.pdbx_seq_one_letter_code
_entity_poly.pdbx_strand_id
1 'polypeptide(L)'
;MFYPSEKFTWSKQLTDNWLAIRQEYDQIAADVIPWPEAIHNGLWSVYGIVFQNRDLNVKHKTPVTAKICDAIPGIQTYGFSVMKPQCQIRPHKGYTSKVLRCHLGLYTTSDAAIQVGQDIQKWHEGQVMVFDDTIIHSAWNNGKEDRVILLLDFLK
;
A
#
# COMPACT_ATOMS: atom_id res chain seq x y z
N MET A 1 -12.15 -4.40 -9.74
CA MET A 1 -13.10 -4.72 -8.67
C MET A 1 -12.59 -4.17 -7.35
N PHE A 2 -13.16 -3.04 -6.98
CA PHE A 2 -12.81 -2.33 -5.76
C PHE A 2 -14.02 -2.29 -4.83
N TYR A 3 -13.76 -2.40 -3.53
CA TYR A 3 -14.80 -2.30 -2.50
C TYR A 3 -15.00 -0.83 -2.11
N PRO A 4 -16.24 -0.38 -1.84
CA PRO A 4 -16.45 0.95 -1.27
C PRO A 4 -15.76 1.09 0.08
N SER A 5 -14.99 2.15 0.29
CA SER A 5 -14.24 2.36 1.54
C SER A 5 -15.15 2.50 2.75
N GLU A 6 -16.39 2.95 2.55
CA GLU A 6 -17.42 3.10 3.59
C GLU A 6 -17.76 1.79 4.29
N LYS A 7 -17.51 0.64 3.65
CA LYS A 7 -17.68 -0.67 4.30
C LYS A 7 -16.68 -0.92 5.42
N PHE A 8 -15.60 -0.16 5.45
CA PHE A 8 -14.51 -0.33 6.39
C PHE A 8 -14.39 0.92 7.26
N THR A 9 -15.15 0.95 8.37
CA THR A 9 -15.24 2.14 9.24
C THR A 9 -13.88 2.60 9.78
N TRP A 10 -12.96 1.67 9.99
CA TRP A 10 -11.60 1.97 10.43
C TRP A 10 -10.79 2.77 9.40
N SER A 11 -11.20 2.76 8.13
CA SER A 11 -10.47 3.48 7.08
C SER A 11 -10.45 4.99 7.30
N LYS A 12 -11.44 5.51 8.05
CA LYS A 12 -11.48 6.93 8.42
C LYS A 12 -10.24 7.36 9.21
N GLN A 13 -9.71 6.50 10.06
CA GLN A 13 -8.48 6.81 10.81
C GLN A 13 -7.29 7.01 9.88
N LEU A 14 -7.22 6.26 8.79
CA LEU A 14 -6.19 6.42 7.78
C LEU A 14 -6.35 7.76 7.04
N THR A 15 -7.55 8.06 6.57
CA THR A 15 -7.81 9.30 5.82
C THR A 15 -7.67 10.55 6.69
N ASP A 16 -8.06 10.49 7.96
CA ASP A 16 -7.94 11.62 8.88
C ASP A 16 -6.48 11.89 9.28
N ASN A 17 -5.60 10.89 9.19
CA ASN A 17 -4.21 10.98 9.64
C ASN A 17 -3.18 10.82 8.50
N TRP A 18 -3.60 10.91 7.26
CA TRP A 18 -2.72 10.62 6.13
C TRP A 18 -1.48 11.51 6.05
N LEU A 19 -1.60 12.78 6.46
CA LEU A 19 -0.44 13.70 6.48
C LEU A 19 0.59 13.30 7.53
N ALA A 20 0.15 12.89 8.72
CA ALA A 20 1.06 12.38 9.75
C ALA A 20 1.74 11.08 9.31
N ILE A 21 1.01 10.20 8.65
CA ILE A 21 1.55 8.96 8.10
C ILE A 21 2.58 9.27 7.00
N ARG A 22 2.29 10.22 6.12
CA ARG A 22 3.24 10.66 5.08
C ARG A 22 4.51 11.25 5.69
N GLN A 23 4.39 12.05 6.72
CA GLN A 23 5.54 12.61 7.42
C GLN A 23 6.44 11.51 8.02
N GLU A 24 5.84 10.46 8.57
CA GLU A 24 6.59 9.31 9.06
C GLU A 24 7.29 8.56 7.93
N TYR A 25 6.63 8.39 6.78
CA TYR A 25 7.30 7.85 5.60
C TYR A 25 8.53 8.69 5.21
N ASP A 26 8.42 10.02 5.25
CA ASP A 26 9.53 10.90 4.89
C ASP A 26 10.77 10.64 5.76
N GLN A 27 10.59 10.22 7.02
CA GLN A 27 11.68 9.88 7.93
C GLN A 27 12.40 8.58 7.56
N ILE A 28 11.72 7.66 6.90
CA ILE A 28 12.26 6.33 6.56
C ILE A 28 12.47 6.14 5.05
N ALA A 29 12.24 7.15 4.23
CA ALA A 29 12.26 7.02 2.78
C ALA A 29 13.60 6.49 2.24
N ALA A 30 14.72 6.77 2.92
CA ALA A 30 16.03 6.27 2.54
C ALA A 30 16.24 4.78 2.86
N ASP A 31 15.34 4.17 3.64
CA ASP A 31 15.49 2.79 4.13
C ASP A 31 14.63 1.79 3.35
N VAL A 32 13.97 2.21 2.27
CA VAL A 32 13.20 1.29 1.42
C VAL A 32 14.14 0.31 0.71
N ILE A 33 13.68 -0.92 0.54
CA ILE A 33 14.43 -1.98 -0.13
C ILE A 33 13.64 -2.49 -1.34
N PRO A 34 14.28 -3.09 -2.34
CA PRO A 34 13.56 -3.67 -3.49
C PRO A 34 12.51 -4.68 -3.02
N TRP A 35 11.33 -4.64 -3.64
CA TRP A 35 10.32 -5.68 -3.44
C TRP A 35 10.90 -7.04 -3.85
N PRO A 36 10.80 -8.07 -2.98
CA PRO A 36 11.56 -9.31 -3.18
C PRO A 36 11.07 -10.20 -4.33
N GLU A 37 9.79 -10.11 -4.71
CA GLU A 37 9.25 -10.93 -5.80
C GLU A 37 9.66 -10.34 -7.16
N ALA A 38 10.02 -11.22 -8.10
CA ALA A 38 10.50 -10.84 -9.44
C ALA A 38 9.35 -10.51 -10.41
N ILE A 39 8.34 -9.79 -9.96
CA ILE A 39 7.15 -9.40 -10.73
C ILE A 39 7.21 -7.96 -11.23
N HIS A 40 8.35 -7.30 -11.11
CA HIS A 40 8.53 -5.90 -11.51
C HIS A 40 9.87 -5.70 -12.22
N ASN A 41 10.03 -4.49 -12.77
CA ASN A 41 11.22 -4.12 -13.55
C ASN A 41 12.38 -3.51 -12.71
N GLY A 42 12.41 -3.77 -11.40
CA GLY A 42 13.46 -3.31 -10.49
C GLY A 42 13.17 -1.95 -9.84
N LEU A 43 12.03 -1.33 -10.14
CA LEU A 43 11.69 0.02 -9.68
C LEU A 43 10.60 0.04 -8.59
N TRP A 44 10.32 -1.08 -7.97
CA TRP A 44 9.38 -1.22 -6.86
C TRP A 44 10.12 -1.53 -5.58
N SER A 45 9.88 -0.71 -4.54
CA SER A 45 10.53 -0.83 -3.24
C SER A 45 9.51 -0.83 -2.11
N VAL A 46 9.91 -1.32 -0.95
CA VAL A 46 9.05 -1.47 0.22
C VAL A 46 9.80 -1.15 1.50
N TYR A 47 9.08 -0.63 2.50
CA TYR A 47 9.50 -0.58 3.88
C TYR A 47 8.45 -1.33 4.72
N GLY A 48 8.75 -2.57 5.10
CA GLY A 48 7.85 -3.40 5.89
C GLY A 48 7.89 -3.02 7.37
N ILE A 49 6.72 -2.97 8.01
CA ILE A 49 6.58 -2.74 9.46
C ILE A 49 6.08 -4.01 10.14
N VAL A 50 5.03 -4.61 9.60
CA VAL A 50 4.52 -5.93 10.00
C VAL A 50 4.31 -6.74 8.73
N PHE A 51 4.77 -7.98 8.72
CA PHE A 51 4.64 -8.86 7.57
C PHE A 51 4.08 -10.22 8.00
N GLN A 52 2.89 -10.57 7.49
CA GLN A 52 2.20 -11.82 7.82
C GLN A 52 2.21 -12.05 9.34
N ASN A 53 1.72 -11.06 10.07
CA ASN A 53 1.60 -11.04 11.53
C ASN A 53 2.95 -11.06 12.29
N ARG A 54 4.06 -10.84 11.59
CA ARG A 54 5.38 -10.74 12.19
C ARG A 54 5.77 -9.27 12.33
N ASP A 55 6.01 -8.83 13.57
CA ASP A 55 6.56 -7.51 13.87
C ASP A 55 8.04 -7.47 13.44
N LEU A 56 8.39 -6.51 12.59
CA LEU A 56 9.77 -6.35 12.09
C LEU A 56 10.62 -5.45 12.98
N ASN A 57 10.12 -5.09 14.17
CA ASN A 57 10.82 -4.32 15.21
C ASN A 57 11.21 -2.89 14.77
N VAL A 58 10.40 -2.28 13.93
CA VAL A 58 10.62 -0.91 13.44
C VAL A 58 9.44 0.04 13.73
N LYS A 59 8.44 -0.40 14.49
CA LYS A 59 7.25 0.43 14.80
C LYS A 59 7.60 1.75 15.48
N HIS A 60 8.68 1.78 16.28
CA HIS A 60 9.13 2.99 16.96
C HIS A 60 9.57 4.10 16.01
N LYS A 61 9.90 3.77 14.76
CA LYS A 61 10.26 4.75 13.71
C LYS A 61 9.04 5.38 13.07
N THR A 62 7.88 4.71 13.14
CA THR A 62 6.63 5.17 12.53
C THR A 62 5.47 4.96 13.53
N PRO A 63 5.49 5.65 14.70
CA PRO A 63 4.57 5.33 15.79
C PRO A 63 3.12 5.63 15.50
N VAL A 64 2.79 6.70 14.78
CA VAL A 64 1.41 7.03 14.42
C VAL A 64 0.86 5.98 13.45
N THR A 65 1.63 5.63 12.42
CA THR A 65 1.26 4.59 11.45
C THR A 65 1.02 3.26 12.16
N ALA A 66 1.94 2.85 13.02
CA ALA A 66 1.82 1.59 13.75
C ALA A 66 0.59 1.56 14.66
N LYS A 67 0.31 2.63 15.40
CA LYS A 67 -0.85 2.71 16.28
C LYS A 67 -2.16 2.58 15.51
N ILE A 68 -2.27 3.27 14.38
CA ILE A 68 -3.49 3.24 13.55
C ILE A 68 -3.66 1.86 12.91
N CYS A 69 -2.61 1.30 12.34
CA CYS A 69 -2.68 0.01 11.67
C CYS A 69 -2.92 -1.15 12.65
N ASP A 70 -2.28 -1.13 13.81
CA ASP A 70 -2.47 -2.18 14.83
C ASP A 70 -3.91 -2.22 15.37
N ALA A 71 -4.66 -1.12 15.28
CA ALA A 71 -6.06 -1.05 15.69
C ALA A 71 -7.04 -1.57 14.61
N ILE A 72 -6.57 -1.88 13.40
CA ILE A 72 -7.42 -2.39 12.32
C ILE A 72 -7.76 -3.85 12.61
N PRO A 73 -9.07 -4.21 12.67
CA PRO A 73 -9.45 -5.60 12.87
C PRO A 73 -8.86 -6.52 11.81
N GLY A 74 -8.22 -7.61 12.24
CA GLY A 74 -7.68 -8.60 11.32
C GLY A 74 -6.42 -8.20 10.56
N ILE A 75 -5.74 -7.12 10.97
CA ILE A 75 -4.51 -6.69 10.30
C ILE A 75 -3.46 -7.79 10.29
N GLN A 76 -2.82 -8.02 9.15
CA GLN A 76 -1.81 -9.06 8.96
C GLN A 76 -0.48 -8.47 8.50
N THR A 77 -0.54 -7.49 7.61
CA THR A 77 0.64 -6.89 6.98
C THR A 77 0.41 -5.41 6.82
N TYR A 78 1.42 -4.60 7.08
CA TYR A 78 1.44 -3.21 6.64
C TYR A 78 2.85 -2.68 6.49
N GLY A 79 2.99 -1.74 5.57
CA GLY A 79 4.24 -1.08 5.28
C GLY A 79 4.08 -0.09 4.13
N PHE A 80 5.14 0.62 3.81
CA PHE A 80 5.15 1.59 2.72
C PHE A 80 5.59 0.91 1.43
N SER A 81 4.93 1.26 0.32
CA SER A 81 5.21 0.74 -1.01
C SER A 81 5.50 1.90 -1.96
N VAL A 82 6.63 1.84 -2.64
CA VAL A 82 7.15 2.91 -3.49
C VAL A 82 7.34 2.40 -4.91
N MET A 83 6.61 2.98 -5.85
CA MET A 83 6.86 2.79 -7.28
C MET A 83 7.60 4.01 -7.81
N LYS A 84 8.85 3.82 -8.18
CA LYS A 84 9.67 4.86 -8.80
C LYS A 84 9.16 5.20 -10.20
N PRO A 85 9.56 6.33 -10.78
CA PRO A 85 9.22 6.64 -12.17
C PRO A 85 9.57 5.49 -13.11
N GLN A 86 8.67 5.17 -14.04
CA GLN A 86 8.76 4.08 -15.01
C GLN A 86 8.63 2.67 -14.44
N CYS A 87 8.23 2.53 -13.17
CA CYS A 87 7.95 1.23 -12.56
C CYS A 87 6.81 0.52 -13.28
N GLN A 88 7.01 -0.77 -13.55
CA GLN A 88 6.00 -1.67 -14.10
C GLN A 88 5.91 -2.90 -13.21
N ILE A 89 4.71 -3.19 -12.70
CA ILE A 89 4.41 -4.42 -11.95
C ILE A 89 3.53 -5.29 -12.83
N ARG A 90 4.03 -6.48 -13.18
CA ARG A 90 3.35 -7.40 -14.10
C ARG A 90 2.06 -7.95 -13.49
N PRO A 91 1.12 -8.40 -14.32
CA PRO A 91 -0.07 -9.10 -13.84
C PRO A 91 0.30 -10.28 -12.94
N HIS A 92 -0.29 -10.33 -11.76
CA HIS A 92 -0.05 -11.37 -10.75
C HIS A 92 -1.23 -11.47 -9.80
N LYS A 93 -1.21 -12.48 -8.92
CA LYS A 93 -2.17 -12.67 -7.84
C LYS A 93 -1.45 -12.61 -6.50
N GLY A 94 -2.18 -12.22 -5.45
CA GLY A 94 -1.69 -12.27 -4.08
C GLY A 94 -1.46 -13.69 -3.56
N TYR A 95 -0.80 -13.77 -2.43
CA TYR A 95 -0.33 -15.03 -1.83
C TYR A 95 -1.41 -15.81 -1.08
N THR A 96 -2.56 -15.21 -0.78
CA THR A 96 -3.63 -15.86 0.00
C THR A 96 -4.99 -15.29 -0.35
N SER A 97 -6.03 -16.12 -0.23
CA SER A 97 -7.43 -15.70 -0.40
C SER A 97 -8.07 -15.19 0.90
N LYS A 98 -7.33 -15.18 2.01
CA LYS A 98 -7.88 -14.87 3.33
C LYS A 98 -7.94 -13.37 3.64
N VAL A 99 -7.25 -12.54 2.85
CA VAL A 99 -7.14 -11.12 3.11
C VAL A 99 -7.73 -10.28 1.99
N LEU A 100 -8.08 -9.05 2.34
CA LEU A 100 -8.24 -7.95 1.39
C LEU A 100 -7.04 -7.02 1.53
N ARG A 101 -6.75 -6.28 0.46
CA ARG A 101 -5.65 -5.30 0.42
C ARG A 101 -6.20 -3.89 0.39
N CYS A 102 -5.63 -3.03 1.22
CA CYS A 102 -5.94 -1.61 1.27
C CYS A 102 -4.70 -0.78 0.95
N HIS A 103 -4.86 0.24 0.13
CA HIS A 103 -3.84 1.24 -0.16
C HIS A 103 -4.31 2.62 0.28
N LEU A 104 -3.49 3.34 1.03
CA LEU A 104 -3.67 4.76 1.33
C LEU A 104 -2.67 5.57 0.50
N GLY A 105 -3.16 6.48 -0.33
CA GLY A 105 -2.29 7.35 -1.14
C GLY A 105 -1.55 8.37 -0.28
N LEU A 106 -0.23 8.45 -0.42
CA LEU A 106 0.63 9.41 0.30
C LEU A 106 1.30 10.39 -0.65
N TYR A 107 1.99 9.91 -1.67
CA TYR A 107 2.48 10.70 -2.80
C TYR A 107 1.98 10.01 -4.06
N THR A 108 1.19 10.71 -4.85
CA THR A 108 0.55 10.14 -6.04
C THR A 108 0.76 11.03 -7.25
N THR A 109 0.66 10.41 -8.42
CA THR A 109 0.73 11.09 -9.71
C THR A 109 -0.42 10.61 -10.59
N SER A 110 -0.93 11.49 -11.45
CA SER A 110 -2.00 11.13 -12.39
C SER A 110 -1.57 10.10 -13.44
N ASP A 111 -0.25 9.87 -13.57
CA ASP A 111 0.32 8.93 -14.54
C ASP A 111 0.57 7.53 -13.94
N ALA A 112 0.16 7.32 -12.71
CA ALA A 112 0.23 6.02 -12.04
C ALA A 112 -1.18 5.44 -11.85
N ALA A 113 -1.32 4.14 -12.06
CA ALA A 113 -2.59 3.46 -11.89
C ALA A 113 -2.40 1.98 -11.55
N ILE A 114 -3.47 1.36 -11.07
CA ILE A 114 -3.57 -0.07 -10.81
C ILE A 114 -4.78 -0.62 -11.57
N GLN A 115 -4.61 -1.78 -12.18
CA GLN A 115 -5.69 -2.54 -12.79
C GLN A 115 -5.97 -3.79 -11.96
N VAL A 116 -7.21 -3.97 -11.55
CA VAL A 116 -7.68 -5.15 -10.83
C VAL A 116 -8.80 -5.77 -11.66
N GLY A 117 -8.55 -6.95 -12.24
CA GLY A 117 -9.44 -7.51 -13.24
C GLY A 117 -9.57 -6.58 -14.44
N GLN A 118 -10.78 -6.08 -14.68
CA GLN A 118 -11.08 -5.13 -15.75
C GLN A 118 -11.07 -3.67 -15.30
N ASP A 119 -11.01 -3.41 -13.99
CA ASP A 119 -11.17 -2.08 -13.43
C ASP A 119 -9.81 -1.41 -13.24
N ILE A 120 -9.68 -0.17 -13.72
CA ILE A 120 -8.48 0.64 -13.56
C ILE A 120 -8.80 1.80 -12.63
N GLN A 121 -7.97 2.01 -11.60
CA GLN A 121 -8.07 3.15 -10.71
C GLN A 121 -6.72 3.82 -10.50
N LYS A 122 -6.77 5.12 -10.25
CA LYS A 122 -5.62 5.92 -9.84
C LYS A 122 -5.65 6.12 -8.33
N TRP A 123 -4.47 6.24 -7.72
CA TRP A 123 -4.38 6.63 -6.32
C TRP A 123 -4.56 8.13 -6.18
N HIS A 124 -5.16 8.54 -5.05
CA HIS A 124 -5.31 9.95 -4.67
C HIS A 124 -4.77 10.13 -3.26
N GLU A 125 -4.06 11.22 -3.04
CA GLU A 125 -3.50 11.53 -1.73
C GLU A 125 -4.60 11.65 -0.67
N GLY A 126 -4.40 10.98 0.47
CA GLY A 126 -5.35 10.98 1.57
C GLY A 126 -6.57 10.08 1.36
N GLN A 127 -6.65 9.33 0.27
CA GLN A 127 -7.77 8.44 -0.01
C GLN A 127 -7.33 6.98 0.01
N VAL A 128 -8.24 6.11 0.40
CA VAL A 128 -8.01 4.66 0.42
C VAL A 128 -8.70 3.99 -0.76
N MET A 129 -8.13 2.88 -1.19
CA MET A 129 -8.78 1.91 -2.06
C MET A 129 -8.64 0.52 -1.45
N VAL A 130 -9.66 -0.31 -1.60
CA VAL A 130 -9.66 -1.69 -1.09
C VAL A 130 -10.03 -2.64 -2.21
N PHE A 131 -9.27 -3.71 -2.35
CA PHE A 131 -9.51 -4.72 -3.38
C PHE A 131 -9.08 -6.11 -2.93
N ASP A 132 -9.56 -7.12 -3.64
CA ASP A 132 -9.15 -8.52 -3.45
C ASP A 132 -7.96 -8.79 -4.35
N ASP A 133 -6.77 -8.98 -3.77
CA ASP A 133 -5.54 -9.19 -4.52
C ASP A 133 -5.41 -10.60 -5.11
N THR A 134 -6.35 -11.50 -4.84
CA THR A 134 -6.45 -12.79 -5.55
C THR A 134 -6.98 -12.64 -6.97
N ILE A 135 -7.60 -11.50 -7.27
CA ILE A 135 -7.94 -11.13 -8.65
C ILE A 135 -6.65 -10.67 -9.34
N ILE A 136 -6.43 -11.12 -10.57
CA ILE A 136 -5.24 -10.70 -11.33
C ILE A 136 -5.19 -9.17 -11.37
N HIS A 137 -4.05 -8.63 -10.97
CA HIS A 137 -3.83 -7.19 -10.95
C HIS A 137 -2.41 -6.84 -11.38
N SER A 138 -2.27 -5.63 -11.90
CA SER A 138 -1.01 -5.05 -12.34
C SER A 138 -1.00 -3.57 -12.01
N ALA A 139 0.18 -2.95 -11.98
CA ALA A 139 0.30 -1.54 -11.66
C ALA A 139 1.47 -0.91 -12.42
N TRP A 140 1.41 0.39 -12.62
CA TRP A 140 2.44 1.14 -13.31
C TRP A 140 2.54 2.57 -12.79
N ASN A 141 3.72 3.15 -12.96
CA ASN A 141 3.97 4.56 -12.72
C ASN A 141 4.72 5.14 -13.93
N ASN A 142 4.00 5.76 -14.82
CA ASN A 142 4.53 6.39 -16.03
C ASN A 142 4.87 7.86 -15.81
N GLY A 143 4.78 8.34 -14.57
CA GLY A 143 5.09 9.70 -14.20
C GLY A 143 6.58 9.96 -13.98
N LYS A 144 6.88 11.16 -13.51
CA LYS A 144 8.24 11.62 -13.19
C LYS A 144 8.56 11.59 -11.70
N GLU A 145 7.55 11.34 -10.87
CA GLU A 145 7.65 11.32 -9.42
C GLU A 145 7.34 9.94 -8.87
N ASP A 146 7.80 9.66 -7.66
CA ASP A 146 7.47 8.41 -6.96
C ASP A 146 5.98 8.36 -6.63
N ARG A 147 5.36 7.18 -6.80
CA ARG A 147 4.09 6.86 -6.18
C ARG A 147 4.37 6.17 -4.85
N VAL A 148 3.91 6.76 -3.75
CA VAL A 148 4.07 6.21 -2.39
C VAL A 148 2.71 5.97 -1.78
N ILE A 149 2.50 4.78 -1.24
CA ILE A 149 1.30 4.40 -0.52
C ILE A 149 1.66 3.68 0.78
N LEU A 150 0.74 3.70 1.74
CA LEU A 150 0.71 2.73 2.82
C LEU A 150 -0.11 1.53 2.31
N LEU A 151 0.51 0.35 2.35
CA LEU A 151 -0.10 -0.91 1.93
C LEU A 151 -0.45 -1.72 3.17
N LEU A 152 -1.69 -2.23 3.21
CA LEU A 152 -2.18 -3.03 4.32
C LEU A 152 -2.90 -4.27 3.79
N ASP A 153 -2.71 -5.41 4.46
CA ASP A 153 -3.51 -6.62 4.28
C ASP A 153 -4.23 -6.95 5.58
N PHE A 154 -5.54 -7.17 5.50
CA PHE A 154 -6.37 -7.50 6.65
C PHE A 154 -7.31 -8.66 6.32
N LEU A 155 -7.71 -9.43 7.33
CA LEU A 155 -8.61 -10.58 7.14
C LEU A 155 -9.98 -10.14 6.62
N LYS A 156 -10.55 -10.96 5.73
CA LYS A 156 -11.92 -10.79 5.18
C LYS A 156 -12.97 -10.93 6.25
#